data_05d21bb297b0fe8832958d874de2f397
#
_entry.id   05d21bb297b0fe8832958d874de2f397
#
_cell.length_a   1.000
_cell.length_b   1.000
_cell.length_c   1.000
_cell.angle_alpha   90.00
_cell.angle_beta   90.00
_cell.angle_gamma   90.00
#
_symmetry.space_group_name_H-M   'P 1'
#
loop_
_entity.id
_entity.type
_entity.pdbx_description
1 polymer ?
#
loop_
_entity_poly.entity_id
_entity_poly.type
_entity_poly.pdbx_seq_one_letter_code
_entity_poly.pdbx_strand_id
1 'polypeptide(L)'
;MALAETVRSNPTRNQPNARYLGVPTPKREHLLAQIGELAYDLDIATSTYSPSATTTPLLECFQVAEPVLLPSDGSEEVYTVTLMDHQFANSYGAPFVGNYTPPSSDFDHVVINFTVEVKGRQYDRWGSVYLGDVNILSTSTAEPTSYGITWTWLKDVTPYLSLWKEPQTLIFELDNVITDVYTGLLNSTLTATFFKSSVQNGDHAPADLILPVSALKSPVTASFWTYPEEDASISLQFPRNVNKAVFSAAVKAQGNEEFWWSNVPESATTAFEPDVGTYPGYSPWREFQIFIDGQLAGVHWPYPVIFTGGVVPQLHRPIVGIDAFDLRDHEIDITPWLPLLCDGNNHTFNLKVVGLVDDGVSSASLSDTTESSWYLVGKVFLWLDDEDSITTGVIGTTENADPTIGFSQVITQNATGFNETLDYTIDVTRDFSISSLVSTQKGNGTATWTQSLSYSNVGGLYANGYGGINTFSTIGLETGKSPGWDYKTSFSYPLYCNTTTSYLPEGNLTLWAQLDQGLKLEVQGSTVYPTGLEAFESDGTSWTGSVIDTDRNGTANYSRYADNTVTTGAGATNQIFYFGGLTGDGTYETPGTELYFRSVSAYNNTVVADYEVVAGEVVSDTS
;
A
#
# COMPACT_ATOMS: atom_id res chain seq x y z
N MET A 1 8.12 31.51 13.32
CA MET A 1 6.87 31.90 14.01
C MET A 1 5.63 31.80 13.11
N ALA A 2 5.79 31.49 11.83
CA ALA A 2 4.68 31.29 10.87
C ALA A 2 4.29 29.82 10.64
N LEU A 3 5.11 28.86 11.06
CA LEU A 3 4.85 27.41 10.91
C LEU A 3 3.94 26.82 12.01
N ALA A 4 3.70 27.57 13.09
CA ALA A 4 2.84 27.11 14.19
C ALA A 4 1.33 27.35 13.95
N GLU A 5 0.96 28.13 12.95
CA GLU A 5 -0.45 28.45 12.67
C GLU A 5 -1.10 27.48 11.66
N THR A 6 -0.31 26.82 10.82
CA THR A 6 -0.83 25.88 9.81
C THR A 6 -1.25 24.53 10.44
N VAL A 7 -0.70 24.18 11.61
CA VAL A 7 -1.08 22.97 12.35
C VAL A 7 -2.44 23.13 13.08
N ARG A 8 -2.98 24.34 13.16
CA ARG A 8 -4.27 24.61 13.83
C ARG A 8 -5.52 24.36 12.98
N SER A 9 -5.39 24.05 11.71
CA SER A 9 -6.53 23.98 10.80
C SER A 9 -7.01 22.58 10.44
N ASN A 10 -6.64 21.53 11.20
CA ASN A 10 -7.23 20.21 10.98
C ASN A 10 -8.04 19.72 12.20
N PRO A 11 -9.12 20.43 12.62
CA PRO A 11 -10.02 19.96 13.64
C PRO A 11 -11.02 18.91 13.13
N THR A 12 -11.02 18.58 11.84
CA THR A 12 -12.08 17.82 11.20
C THR A 12 -11.96 16.31 11.32
N ARG A 13 -10.84 15.77 11.82
CA ARG A 13 -10.73 14.33 12.13
C ARG A 13 -11.52 13.89 13.37
N ASN A 14 -12.20 14.77 14.06
CA ASN A 14 -13.08 14.43 15.19
C ASN A 14 -14.52 14.07 14.79
N GLN A 15 -14.86 14.19 13.52
CA GLN A 15 -16.12 13.65 13.03
C GLN A 15 -15.82 12.32 12.33
N PRO A 16 -16.48 11.22 12.74
CA PRO A 16 -16.45 10.02 11.92
C PRO A 16 -17.04 10.41 10.58
N ASN A 17 -16.23 10.30 9.56
CA ASN A 17 -16.65 10.63 8.22
C ASN A 17 -17.68 9.59 7.77
N ALA A 18 -18.94 9.98 7.70
CA ALA A 18 -19.97 9.24 7.01
C ALA A 18 -19.69 9.31 5.50
N ARG A 19 -18.82 8.43 4.97
CA ARG A 19 -18.32 8.64 3.62
C ARG A 19 -18.14 7.35 2.83
N TYR A 20 -19.02 6.33 2.99
CA TYR A 20 -18.67 5.05 2.35
C TYR A 20 -19.82 4.18 1.88
N LEU A 21 -19.64 3.45 0.78
CA LEU A 21 -20.69 2.82 0.02
C LEU A 21 -20.38 1.60 -0.84
N GLY A 22 -21.22 0.58 -1.15
CA GLY A 22 -21.09 -0.49 -2.12
C GLY A 22 -22.31 -1.37 -2.42
N VAL A 23 -22.53 -1.97 -3.54
CA VAL A 23 -23.63 -2.87 -3.94
C VAL A 23 -23.11 -4.30 -4.16
N PRO A 24 -23.83 -5.36 -3.76
CA PRO A 24 -23.34 -6.75 -3.81
C PRO A 24 -23.26 -7.30 -5.23
N THR A 25 -22.16 -8.01 -5.55
CA THR A 25 -22.08 -8.89 -6.71
C THR A 25 -22.33 -10.33 -6.31
N PRO A 26 -23.20 -11.08 -7.02
CA PRO A 26 -23.46 -12.48 -6.74
C PRO A 26 -22.41 -13.38 -7.36
N LYS A 27 -21.91 -14.34 -6.60
CA LYS A 27 -21.13 -15.55 -6.93
C LYS A 27 -19.71 -15.64 -6.41
N ARG A 28 -19.57 -15.69 -5.10
CA ARG A 28 -18.52 -16.44 -4.41
C ARG A 28 -19.13 -17.27 -3.26
N GLU A 29 -20.38 -17.69 -3.42
CA GLU A 29 -21.23 -18.20 -2.33
C GLU A 29 -20.89 -19.61 -1.81
N HIS A 30 -19.99 -20.39 -2.42
CA HIS A 30 -19.85 -21.80 -2.02
C HIS A 30 -18.71 -22.09 -1.03
N LEU A 31 -17.69 -21.25 -0.90
CA LEU A 31 -16.66 -21.45 0.14
C LEU A 31 -16.90 -20.57 1.37
N LEU A 32 -17.45 -19.38 1.20
CA LEU A 32 -17.73 -18.44 2.30
C LEU A 32 -19.00 -18.80 3.10
N ALA A 33 -19.92 -19.56 2.53
CA ALA A 33 -21.17 -19.96 3.20
C ALA A 33 -20.93 -20.92 4.39
N GLN A 34 -19.87 -21.70 4.39
CA GLN A 34 -19.57 -22.62 5.51
C GLN A 34 -18.93 -21.92 6.71
N ILE A 35 -18.26 -20.77 6.50
CA ILE A 35 -17.63 -20.00 7.57
C ILE A 35 -18.59 -18.93 8.11
N GLY A 36 -19.48 -18.40 7.30
CA GLY A 36 -20.48 -17.39 7.67
C GLY A 36 -21.57 -17.88 8.64
N GLU A 37 -21.90 -19.17 8.64
CA GLU A 37 -22.92 -19.73 9.55
C GLU A 37 -22.44 -19.82 11.01
N LEU A 38 -21.13 -19.89 11.28
CA LEU A 38 -20.59 -19.92 12.64
C LEU A 38 -20.60 -18.55 13.34
N ALA A 39 -20.69 -17.45 12.60
CA ALA A 39 -20.67 -16.09 13.17
C ALA A 39 -22.05 -15.54 13.57
N TYR A 40 -23.14 -16.15 13.11
CA TYR A 40 -24.51 -15.65 13.36
C TYR A 40 -25.21 -16.20 14.60
N ASP A 41 -24.66 -17.22 15.26
CA ASP A 41 -25.32 -17.90 16.39
C ASP A 41 -24.70 -17.65 17.78
N LEU A 42 -23.83 -16.64 17.93
CA LEU A 42 -23.25 -16.29 19.22
C LEU A 42 -24.05 -15.19 19.92
N ASP A 43 -24.87 -15.60 20.87
CA ASP A 43 -25.59 -14.73 21.83
C ASP A 43 -24.65 -13.73 22.51
N ILE A 44 -25.06 -12.47 22.53
CA ILE A 44 -24.33 -11.34 23.12
C ILE A 44 -24.30 -11.54 24.66
N ALA A 45 -23.27 -12.22 25.15
CA ALA A 45 -22.96 -12.24 26.56
C ALA A 45 -22.22 -10.95 26.94
N THR A 46 -22.88 -10.03 27.62
CA THR A 46 -22.25 -8.88 28.28
C THR A 46 -21.37 -9.36 29.41
N SER A 47 -20.08 -9.50 29.16
CA SER A 47 -19.08 -9.82 30.18
C SER A 47 -18.77 -8.56 31.00
N THR A 48 -19.23 -8.53 32.24
CA THR A 48 -18.74 -7.58 33.25
C THR A 48 -17.38 -8.06 33.76
N TYR A 49 -16.31 -7.52 33.22
CA TYR A 49 -14.94 -7.82 33.63
C TYR A 49 -14.57 -7.06 34.89
N SER A 50 -14.18 -7.77 35.93
CA SER A 50 -13.60 -7.22 37.16
C SER A 50 -12.08 -7.41 37.11
N PRO A 51 -11.25 -6.35 37.16
CA PRO A 51 -9.81 -6.48 36.97
C PRO A 51 -9.13 -7.11 38.18
N SER A 52 -8.59 -8.30 38.00
CA SER A 52 -7.53 -8.83 38.87
C SER A 52 -6.20 -8.21 38.40
N ALA A 53 -5.31 -7.87 39.33
CA ALA A 53 -4.04 -7.18 39.12
C ALA A 53 -2.95 -8.09 38.48
N THR A 54 -3.28 -8.78 37.38
CA THR A 54 -2.31 -9.38 36.46
C THR A 54 -2.17 -8.42 35.28
N THR A 55 -0.95 -8.08 34.88
CA THR A 55 -0.68 -7.28 33.67
C THR A 55 -1.37 -7.97 32.49
N THR A 56 -2.42 -7.35 31.96
CA THR A 56 -3.06 -7.82 30.75
C THR A 56 -2.00 -7.76 29.63
N PRO A 57 -1.74 -8.85 28.90
CA PRO A 57 -0.80 -8.83 27.80
C PRO A 57 -1.26 -7.83 26.73
N LEU A 58 -0.32 -7.24 26.00
CA LEU A 58 -0.63 -6.39 24.86
C LEU A 58 -1.36 -7.21 23.80
N LEU A 59 -2.29 -6.59 23.10
CA LEU A 59 -2.93 -7.20 21.94
C LEU A 59 -1.90 -7.23 20.80
N GLU A 60 -1.59 -8.41 20.29
CA GLU A 60 -0.74 -8.56 19.13
C GLU A 60 -1.58 -8.36 17.86
N CYS A 61 -1.19 -7.38 17.04
CA CYS A 61 -1.76 -7.15 15.71
C CYS A 61 -0.79 -7.66 14.64
N PHE A 62 -1.31 -8.22 13.55
CA PHE A 62 -0.49 -8.78 12.48
C PHE A 62 -1.13 -8.60 11.11
N GLN A 63 -0.29 -8.47 10.10
CA GLN A 63 -0.67 -8.57 8.70
C GLN A 63 -0.47 -10.01 8.24
N VAL A 64 -1.44 -10.55 7.49
CA VAL A 64 -1.30 -11.87 6.88
C VAL A 64 -0.55 -11.69 5.56
N ALA A 65 0.60 -12.34 5.46
CA ALA A 65 1.48 -12.33 4.29
C ALA A 65 2.31 -13.61 4.26
N GLU A 66 2.95 -13.90 3.15
CA GLU A 66 3.92 -14.97 3.01
C GLU A 66 5.12 -14.77 3.96
N PRO A 67 5.73 -15.85 4.47
CA PRO A 67 6.83 -15.73 5.42
C PRO A 67 8.11 -15.20 4.76
N VAL A 68 8.81 -14.31 5.46
CA VAL A 68 10.15 -13.87 5.09
C VAL A 68 11.19 -14.86 5.62
N LEU A 69 12.09 -15.30 4.74
CA LEU A 69 13.15 -16.26 5.09
C LEU A 69 14.21 -15.60 5.97
N LEU A 70 14.49 -16.23 7.10
CA LEU A 70 15.70 -15.98 7.89
C LEU A 70 16.51 -17.27 7.97
N PRO A 71 17.85 -17.22 7.99
CA PRO A 71 18.67 -18.41 8.15
C PRO A 71 18.32 -19.16 9.43
N SER A 72 18.25 -20.49 9.33
CA SER A 72 18.08 -21.34 10.52
C SER A 72 19.33 -21.25 11.41
N ASP A 73 19.13 -21.24 12.73
CA ASP A 73 20.20 -21.18 13.73
C ASP A 73 21.34 -22.18 13.45
N GLY A 74 22.53 -21.65 13.20
CA GLY A 74 23.81 -22.39 13.25
C GLY A 74 24.43 -22.79 11.93
N SER A 75 23.91 -22.43 10.77
CA SER A 75 24.51 -22.81 9.46
C SER A 75 25.30 -21.68 8.76
N GLU A 76 25.09 -20.42 9.10
CA GLU A 76 25.68 -19.26 8.44
C GLU A 76 26.03 -18.15 9.44
N GLU A 77 26.99 -17.28 9.04
CA GLU A 77 27.39 -16.14 9.85
C GLU A 77 26.27 -15.07 9.74
N VAL A 78 25.37 -15.03 10.75
CA VAL A 78 24.26 -14.09 10.84
C VAL A 78 24.65 -12.94 11.74
N TYR A 79 24.51 -11.71 11.27
CA TYR A 79 24.83 -10.50 12.02
C TYR A 79 23.62 -9.58 12.11
N THR A 80 23.12 -9.35 13.33
CA THR A 80 21.98 -8.47 13.57
C THR A 80 22.43 -7.18 14.24
N VAL A 81 21.95 -6.04 13.73
CA VAL A 81 22.22 -4.69 14.23
C VAL A 81 20.91 -4.03 14.63
N THR A 82 20.90 -3.38 15.80
CA THR A 82 19.83 -2.42 16.14
C THR A 82 20.13 -1.11 15.41
N LEU A 83 19.26 -0.73 14.48
CA LEU A 83 19.34 0.51 13.72
C LEU A 83 18.69 1.67 14.46
N MET A 84 17.60 1.38 15.18
CA MET A 84 16.83 2.35 15.94
C MET A 84 16.19 1.67 17.16
N ASP A 85 16.26 2.38 18.30
CA ASP A 85 15.44 2.17 19.48
C ASP A 85 14.95 3.56 19.89
N HIS A 86 13.68 3.87 19.60
CA HIS A 86 13.18 5.24 19.66
C HIS A 86 11.71 5.30 20.09
N GLN A 87 11.37 6.35 20.83
CA GLN A 87 10.00 6.65 21.22
C GLN A 87 9.48 7.86 20.43
N PHE A 88 8.56 7.61 19.49
CA PHE A 88 7.88 8.69 18.78
C PHE A 88 6.75 9.27 19.64
N ALA A 89 6.89 10.54 20.01
CA ALA A 89 5.95 11.29 20.84
C ALA A 89 5.36 12.48 20.09
N ASN A 90 6.08 13.62 20.05
CA ASN A 90 5.73 14.79 19.24
C ASN A 90 6.71 14.88 18.09
N SER A 91 6.49 14.08 17.06
CA SER A 91 7.46 13.77 16.00
C SER A 91 7.10 14.33 14.63
N TYR A 92 6.04 15.12 14.50
CA TYR A 92 5.76 15.82 13.24
C TYR A 92 6.94 16.72 12.84
N GLY A 93 7.55 16.43 11.68
CA GLY A 93 8.76 17.12 11.18
C GLY A 93 10.00 16.94 12.06
N ALA A 94 10.01 15.90 12.90
CA ALA A 94 11.12 15.56 13.78
C ALA A 94 11.36 14.03 13.74
N PRO A 95 11.83 13.50 12.61
CA PRO A 95 12.09 12.07 12.43
C PRO A 95 13.23 11.59 13.32
N PHE A 96 13.33 10.28 13.52
CA PHE A 96 14.56 9.67 13.98
C PHE A 96 15.63 9.80 12.87
N VAL A 97 16.84 10.23 13.25
CA VAL A 97 18.00 10.29 12.35
C VAL A 97 19.17 9.58 13.00
N GLY A 98 19.66 8.54 12.34
CA GLY A 98 20.80 7.73 12.78
C GLY A 98 21.83 7.55 11.68
N ASN A 99 22.99 7.03 12.05
CA ASN A 99 24.03 6.64 11.11
C ASN A 99 24.08 5.12 11.00
N TYR A 100 24.04 4.62 9.78
CA TYR A 100 24.29 3.23 9.46
C TYR A 100 25.72 3.05 8.94
N THR A 101 26.38 2.01 9.41
CA THR A 101 27.69 1.57 8.88
C THR A 101 27.59 0.08 8.60
N PRO A 102 27.97 -0.38 7.40
CA PRO A 102 27.90 -1.81 7.05
C PRO A 102 28.72 -2.67 8.01
N PRO A 103 28.27 -3.89 8.34
CA PRO A 103 29.09 -4.86 9.06
C PRO A 103 30.36 -5.22 8.25
N SER A 104 31.38 -5.68 8.95
CA SER A 104 32.64 -6.12 8.32
C SER A 104 32.58 -7.52 7.71
N SER A 105 31.55 -8.31 8.07
CA SER A 105 31.28 -9.63 7.48
C SER A 105 30.72 -9.47 6.06
N ASP A 106 31.02 -10.45 5.20
CA ASP A 106 30.41 -10.50 3.87
C ASP A 106 28.93 -10.92 3.97
N PHE A 107 28.06 -10.23 3.24
CA PHE A 107 26.63 -10.51 3.19
C PHE A 107 26.08 -10.21 1.80
N ASP A 108 25.01 -10.89 1.41
CA ASP A 108 24.28 -10.70 0.15
C ASP A 108 22.76 -10.57 0.36
N HIS A 109 22.30 -10.74 1.61
CA HIS A 109 20.90 -10.57 2.01
C HIS A 109 20.77 -9.67 3.23
N VAL A 110 19.68 -8.90 3.27
CA VAL A 110 19.34 -8.03 4.38
C VAL A 110 17.85 -8.08 4.65
N VAL A 111 17.48 -8.43 5.88
CA VAL A 111 16.09 -8.40 6.35
C VAL A 111 15.97 -7.42 7.49
N ILE A 112 15.02 -6.49 7.41
CA ILE A 112 14.68 -5.59 8.52
C ILE A 112 13.51 -6.15 9.33
N ASN A 113 13.54 -5.85 10.64
CA ASN A 113 12.45 -6.14 11.56
C ASN A 113 12.06 -4.85 12.27
N PHE A 114 10.81 -4.45 12.07
CA PHE A 114 10.19 -3.29 12.71
C PHE A 114 9.18 -3.77 13.75
N THR A 115 9.46 -3.46 15.02
CA THR A 115 8.59 -3.81 16.17
C THR A 115 8.13 -2.55 16.86
N VAL A 116 6.85 -2.50 17.24
CA VAL A 116 6.27 -1.37 17.98
C VAL A 116 5.40 -1.86 19.13
N GLU A 117 5.49 -1.15 20.24
CA GLU A 117 4.56 -1.24 21.36
C GLU A 117 3.94 0.13 21.59
N VAL A 118 2.61 0.17 21.73
CA VAL A 118 1.88 1.40 22.01
C VAL A 118 0.71 1.15 22.97
N LYS A 119 0.54 2.05 23.93
CA LYS A 119 -0.55 2.00 24.91
C LYS A 119 -1.15 3.38 25.10
N GLY A 120 -2.46 3.44 25.16
CA GLY A 120 -3.20 4.68 25.32
C GLY A 120 -4.07 4.97 24.09
N ARG A 121 -4.52 6.21 23.95
CA ARG A 121 -5.30 6.65 22.82
C ARG A 121 -4.39 7.27 21.76
N GLN A 122 -4.48 6.79 20.54
CA GLN A 122 -3.84 7.35 19.35
C GLN A 122 -4.65 6.95 18.12
N TYR A 123 -4.44 7.64 17.01
CA TYR A 123 -4.85 7.19 15.69
C TYR A 123 -3.73 6.34 15.05
N ASP A 124 -4.08 5.62 13.99
CA ASP A 124 -3.12 5.09 13.04
C ASP A 124 -2.27 6.21 12.45
N ARG A 125 -1.00 5.92 12.21
CA ARG A 125 0.00 6.85 11.69
C ARG A 125 0.70 6.24 10.49
N TRP A 126 1.03 7.07 9.54
CA TRP A 126 1.94 6.70 8.47
C TRP A 126 3.38 6.81 8.94
N GLY A 127 4.23 5.86 8.51
CA GLY A 127 5.66 5.87 8.77
C GLY A 127 6.45 5.50 7.51
N SER A 128 7.72 5.93 7.46
CA SER A 128 8.56 5.76 6.28
C SER A 128 10.03 5.72 6.65
N VAL A 129 10.75 4.71 6.15
CA VAL A 129 12.18 4.49 6.41
C VAL A 129 12.99 4.78 5.16
N TYR A 130 14.10 5.50 5.36
CA TYR A 130 15.03 5.88 4.29
C TYR A 130 16.46 5.51 4.63
N LEU A 131 17.20 5.13 3.60
CA LEU A 131 18.67 5.15 3.58
C LEU A 131 19.10 6.29 2.67
N GLY A 132 19.70 7.35 3.27
CA GLY A 132 19.90 8.61 2.58
C GLY A 132 18.58 9.20 2.08
N ASP A 133 18.48 9.42 0.78
CA ASP A 133 17.28 9.94 0.11
C ASP A 133 16.39 8.85 -0.53
N VAL A 134 16.73 7.57 -0.32
CA VAL A 134 15.99 6.42 -0.88
C VAL A 134 15.05 5.82 0.14
N ASN A 135 13.75 5.82 -0.15
CA ASN A 135 12.73 5.13 0.66
C ASN A 135 12.87 3.61 0.50
N ILE A 136 12.94 2.88 1.63
CA ILE A 136 13.06 1.42 1.67
C ILE A 136 11.87 0.71 2.31
N LEU A 137 11.05 1.44 3.08
CA LEU A 137 9.81 0.94 3.68
C LEU A 137 8.83 2.10 3.85
N SER A 138 7.59 1.88 3.50
CA SER A 138 6.45 2.70 3.92
C SER A 138 5.47 1.83 4.68
N THR A 139 5.00 2.28 5.84
CA THR A 139 4.19 1.48 6.77
C THR A 139 3.08 2.31 7.38
N SER A 140 2.05 1.68 7.91
CA SER A 140 1.13 2.31 8.85
C SER A 140 1.23 1.66 10.23
N THR A 141 0.85 2.38 11.28
CA THR A 141 0.82 1.85 12.65
C THR A 141 -0.54 1.26 12.96
N ALA A 142 -0.59 0.25 13.81
CA ALA A 142 -1.85 -0.23 14.35
C ALA A 142 -2.46 0.80 15.33
N GLU A 143 -3.78 1.05 15.21
CA GLU A 143 -4.48 1.96 16.14
C GLU A 143 -4.66 1.30 17.52
N PRO A 144 -4.10 1.90 18.60
CA PRO A 144 -4.04 1.23 19.88
C PRO A 144 -5.36 1.17 20.64
N THR A 145 -5.44 0.20 21.53
CA THR A 145 -6.47 0.11 22.57
C THR A 145 -5.97 0.75 23.88
N SER A 146 -6.88 0.97 24.85
CA SER A 146 -6.49 1.43 26.18
C SER A 146 -5.59 0.45 26.94
N TYR A 147 -5.62 -0.84 26.59
CA TYR A 147 -4.78 -1.89 27.18
C TYR A 147 -3.41 -1.99 26.52
N GLY A 148 -3.28 -1.45 25.33
CA GLY A 148 -2.08 -1.46 24.51
C GLY A 148 -2.08 -2.57 23.46
N ILE A 149 -1.30 -2.34 22.41
CA ILE A 149 -1.07 -3.28 21.33
C ILE A 149 0.40 -3.34 20.97
N THR A 150 0.79 -4.42 20.31
CA THR A 150 2.11 -4.62 19.74
C THR A 150 1.99 -5.23 18.35
N TRP A 151 2.99 -5.00 17.51
CA TRP A 151 3.13 -5.69 16.23
C TRP A 151 4.59 -5.76 15.82
N THR A 152 4.88 -6.70 14.95
CA THR A 152 6.18 -6.89 14.33
C THR A 152 5.99 -7.07 12.82
N TRP A 153 6.85 -6.44 12.02
CA TRP A 153 6.90 -6.62 10.58
C TRP A 153 8.31 -6.92 10.10
N LEU A 154 8.45 -8.02 9.37
CA LEU A 154 9.69 -8.41 8.69
C LEU A 154 9.59 -8.01 7.22
N LYS A 155 10.64 -7.40 6.68
CA LYS A 155 10.74 -7.07 5.26
C LYS A 155 12.11 -7.47 4.72
N ASP A 156 12.12 -8.20 3.60
CA ASP A 156 13.34 -8.37 2.81
C ASP A 156 13.67 -7.05 2.08
N VAL A 157 14.83 -6.51 2.38
CA VAL A 157 15.35 -5.27 1.80
C VAL A 157 16.63 -5.52 0.99
N THR A 158 16.85 -6.75 0.58
CA THR A 158 17.95 -7.17 -0.31
C THR A 158 17.96 -6.42 -1.65
N PRO A 159 16.84 -6.03 -2.26
CA PRO A 159 16.85 -5.16 -3.45
C PRO A 159 17.65 -3.87 -3.30
N TYR A 160 17.81 -3.40 -2.06
CA TYR A 160 18.58 -2.20 -1.72
C TYR A 160 20.04 -2.51 -1.33
N LEU A 161 20.58 -3.67 -1.71
CA LEU A 161 21.89 -4.17 -1.25
C LEU A 161 23.03 -3.18 -1.51
N SER A 162 23.03 -2.49 -2.66
CA SER A 162 24.05 -1.48 -2.99
C SER A 162 24.11 -0.34 -1.96
N LEU A 163 22.96 0.04 -1.36
CA LEU A 163 22.92 1.03 -0.29
C LEU A 163 23.40 0.46 1.05
N TRP A 164 23.10 -0.81 1.32
CA TRP A 164 23.52 -1.50 2.54
C TRP A 164 25.03 -1.80 2.60
N LYS A 165 25.71 -1.80 1.45
CA LYS A 165 27.18 -1.97 1.37
C LYS A 165 27.96 -0.71 1.72
N GLU A 166 27.31 0.44 1.84
CA GLU A 166 27.94 1.75 2.08
C GLU A 166 27.38 2.40 3.36
N PRO A 167 28.16 3.26 4.04
CA PRO A 167 27.64 4.08 5.13
C PRO A 167 26.48 4.99 4.65
N GLN A 168 25.39 5.01 5.42
CA GLN A 168 24.18 5.76 5.09
C GLN A 168 23.67 6.55 6.29
N THR A 169 22.91 7.61 6.04
CA THR A 169 22.02 8.18 7.04
C THR A 169 20.72 7.39 7.05
N LEU A 170 20.36 6.84 8.20
CA LEU A 170 19.05 6.22 8.41
C LEU A 170 18.09 7.30 8.90
N ILE A 171 16.97 7.47 8.21
CA ILE A 171 15.90 8.38 8.61
C ILE A 171 14.62 7.58 8.77
N PHE A 172 13.95 7.72 9.92
CA PHE A 172 12.63 7.14 10.13
C PHE A 172 11.65 8.25 10.48
N GLU A 173 10.81 8.61 9.51
CA GLU A 173 9.65 9.48 9.70
C GLU A 173 8.49 8.65 10.24
N LEU A 174 7.96 9.03 11.40
CA LEU A 174 6.76 8.47 11.98
C LEU A 174 6.08 9.56 12.79
N ASP A 175 5.13 10.22 12.18
CA ASP A 175 4.44 11.37 12.75
C ASP A 175 3.53 10.98 13.89
N ASN A 176 3.75 11.57 15.05
CA ASN A 176 2.91 11.38 16.22
C ASN A 176 2.71 12.70 16.97
N VAL A 177 1.63 12.79 17.74
CA VAL A 177 1.33 13.94 18.60
C VAL A 177 0.78 13.46 19.94
N ILE A 178 1.30 14.03 21.02
CA ILE A 178 0.84 13.76 22.39
C ILE A 178 0.10 14.98 22.93
N THR A 179 -1.08 14.75 23.46
CA THR A 179 -1.94 15.75 24.10
C THR A 179 -2.65 15.12 25.29
N ASP A 180 -3.49 15.87 25.98
CA ASP A 180 -4.37 15.31 27.04
C ASP A 180 -5.37 14.28 26.49
N VAL A 181 -5.63 14.27 25.18
CA VAL A 181 -6.53 13.35 24.49
C VAL A 181 -5.77 12.20 23.82
N TYR A 182 -4.67 12.49 23.15
CA TYR A 182 -3.83 11.51 22.47
C TYR A 182 -2.62 11.19 23.36
N THR A 183 -2.64 10.03 23.97
CA THR A 183 -1.67 9.64 25.00
C THR A 183 -0.75 8.50 24.58
N GLY A 184 -0.99 7.90 23.40
CA GLY A 184 -0.22 6.77 22.91
C GLY A 184 1.16 7.17 22.39
N LEU A 185 2.21 6.75 23.09
CA LEU A 185 3.60 6.85 22.67
C LEU A 185 3.95 5.60 21.87
N LEU A 186 4.59 5.76 20.71
CA LEU A 186 5.02 4.65 19.85
C LEU A 186 6.46 4.28 20.24
N ASN A 187 6.62 3.23 21.05
CA ASN A 187 7.93 2.66 21.38
C ASN A 187 8.34 1.73 20.23
N SER A 188 9.34 2.12 19.48
CA SER A 188 9.66 1.53 18.18
C SER A 188 11.10 1.04 18.14
N THR A 189 11.31 -0.19 17.69
CA THR A 189 12.63 -0.77 17.46
C THR A 189 12.74 -1.20 15.99
N LEU A 190 13.83 -0.83 15.34
CA LEU A 190 14.18 -1.30 14.00
C LEU A 190 15.53 -2.01 14.07
N THR A 191 15.56 -3.27 13.64
CA THR A 191 16.79 -4.04 13.49
C THR A 191 17.01 -4.43 12.03
N ALA A 192 18.27 -4.69 11.65
CA ALA A 192 18.61 -5.29 10.38
C ALA A 192 19.46 -6.54 10.62
N THR A 193 19.10 -7.63 9.94
CA THR A 193 19.81 -8.90 9.96
C THR A 193 20.48 -9.10 8.61
N PHE A 194 21.80 -9.26 8.63
CA PHE A 194 22.69 -9.45 7.48
C PHE A 194 23.18 -10.89 7.45
N PHE A 195 23.12 -11.52 6.29
CA PHE A 195 23.58 -12.89 6.13
C PHE A 195 24.00 -13.16 4.68
N LYS A 196 24.67 -14.30 4.49
CA LYS A 196 24.99 -14.79 3.15
C LYS A 196 24.11 -16.00 2.89
N SER A 197 23.29 -15.93 1.84
CA SER A 197 22.41 -17.04 1.49
C SER A 197 23.16 -18.11 0.70
N SER A 198 22.82 -19.37 0.94
CA SER A 198 23.23 -20.50 0.10
C SER A 198 22.40 -20.57 -1.20
N VAL A 199 21.24 -19.90 -1.23
CA VAL A 199 20.39 -19.78 -2.42
C VAL A 199 20.92 -18.65 -3.28
N GLN A 200 21.25 -18.95 -4.54
CA GLN A 200 21.68 -17.92 -5.49
C GLN A 200 20.47 -17.14 -5.98
N ASN A 201 20.57 -15.82 -6.00
CA ASN A 201 19.48 -14.93 -6.47
C ASN A 201 19.10 -15.11 -7.95
N GLY A 202 19.74 -16.01 -8.68
CA GLY A 202 19.44 -16.33 -10.08
C GLY A 202 19.35 -15.10 -10.97
N ASP A 203 18.22 -14.97 -11.68
CA ASP A 203 17.93 -13.80 -12.54
C ASP A 203 17.45 -12.55 -11.76
N HIS A 204 17.35 -12.64 -10.44
CA HIS A 204 16.86 -11.57 -9.53
C HIS A 204 18.00 -10.86 -8.78
N ALA A 205 19.19 -10.75 -9.37
CA ALA A 205 20.31 -10.04 -8.75
C ALA A 205 19.91 -8.60 -8.39
N PRO A 206 20.23 -8.13 -7.16
CA PRO A 206 19.99 -6.75 -6.77
C PRO A 206 20.63 -5.76 -7.74
N ALA A 207 20.05 -4.54 -7.82
CA ALA A 207 20.59 -3.48 -8.67
C ALA A 207 21.96 -3.01 -8.21
N ASP A 208 22.85 -2.72 -9.18
CA ASP A 208 24.20 -2.22 -8.92
C ASP A 208 24.20 -0.81 -8.34
N LEU A 209 23.21 0.00 -8.74
CA LEU A 209 23.05 1.40 -8.32
C LEU A 209 21.57 1.75 -8.14
N ILE A 210 21.26 2.57 -7.15
CA ILE A 210 19.92 3.10 -6.92
C ILE A 210 20.00 4.62 -6.89
N LEU A 211 19.26 5.28 -7.79
CA LEU A 211 19.15 6.73 -7.83
C LEU A 211 17.85 7.18 -7.14
N PRO A 212 17.90 8.12 -6.17
CA PRO A 212 16.68 8.67 -5.58
C PRO A 212 15.94 9.57 -6.59
N VAL A 213 14.64 9.36 -6.71
CA VAL A 213 13.69 10.30 -7.35
C VAL A 213 12.87 10.88 -6.22
N SER A 214 13.44 11.86 -5.52
CA SER A 214 12.93 12.34 -4.24
C SER A 214 13.24 13.82 -4.03
N ALA A 215 12.69 14.40 -2.97
CA ALA A 215 12.87 15.79 -2.64
C ALA A 215 14.28 16.14 -2.09
N LEU A 216 15.18 15.16 -1.96
CA LEU A 216 16.57 15.28 -1.51
C LEU A 216 16.72 16.08 -0.19
N LYS A 217 15.91 15.76 0.81
CA LYS A 217 15.87 16.46 2.12
C LYS A 217 16.82 15.86 3.16
N SER A 218 17.41 14.69 2.90
CA SER A 218 18.42 14.05 3.76
C SER A 218 19.64 14.99 3.97
N PRO A 219 20.33 14.97 5.11
CA PRO A 219 20.15 14.05 6.24
C PRO A 219 19.22 14.54 7.37
N VAL A 220 18.43 15.55 7.18
CA VAL A 220 17.69 16.22 8.26
C VAL A 220 16.22 15.79 8.36
N THR A 221 15.65 15.27 7.28
CA THR A 221 14.26 14.80 7.25
C THR A 221 14.03 13.81 6.10
N ALA A 222 12.85 13.18 6.07
CA ALA A 222 12.43 12.25 5.01
C ALA A 222 12.26 12.97 3.67
N SER A 223 12.68 12.32 2.58
CA SER A 223 12.85 12.92 1.26
C SER A 223 11.66 12.70 0.33
N PHE A 224 10.42 12.84 0.82
CA PHE A 224 9.21 12.82 -0.02
C PHE A 224 8.77 14.24 -0.41
N TRP A 225 7.98 14.34 -1.47
CA TRP A 225 7.22 15.54 -1.81
C TRP A 225 5.79 15.42 -1.26
N THR A 226 5.25 16.54 -0.79
CA THR A 226 3.83 16.67 -0.46
C THR A 226 3.09 17.22 -1.67
N TYR A 227 2.47 16.35 -2.45
CA TYR A 227 1.73 16.72 -3.66
C TYR A 227 0.25 16.99 -3.31
N PRO A 228 -0.41 18.01 -3.92
CA PRO A 228 0.08 18.88 -5.01
C PRO A 228 0.77 20.17 -4.53
N GLU A 229 1.03 20.35 -3.23
CA GLU A 229 1.61 21.58 -2.69
C GLU A 229 3.06 21.79 -3.14
N GLU A 230 3.83 20.71 -3.30
CA GLU A 230 5.20 20.72 -3.81
C GLU A 230 5.23 20.20 -5.25
N ASP A 231 6.05 20.81 -6.10
CA ASP A 231 6.37 20.28 -7.43
C ASP A 231 7.29 19.06 -7.29
N ALA A 232 6.74 17.87 -7.57
CA ALA A 232 7.46 16.62 -7.45
C ALA A 232 8.36 16.38 -8.68
N SER A 233 9.41 17.18 -8.81
CA SER A 233 10.32 17.21 -9.96
C SER A 233 11.77 17.17 -9.54
N ILE A 234 12.60 16.39 -10.25
CA ILE A 234 14.04 16.29 -10.02
C ILE A 234 14.77 16.07 -11.34
N SER A 235 16.03 16.55 -11.40
CA SER A 235 16.92 16.32 -12.54
C SER A 235 18.00 15.32 -12.17
N LEU A 236 18.13 14.23 -12.93
CA LEU A 236 19.06 13.13 -12.70
C LEU A 236 19.95 12.91 -13.92
N GLN A 237 21.20 12.47 -13.67
CA GLN A 237 22.12 11.99 -14.69
C GLN A 237 22.37 10.49 -14.48
N PHE A 238 22.15 9.70 -15.51
CA PHE A 238 22.41 8.26 -15.48
C PHE A 238 23.85 7.94 -15.85
N PRO A 239 24.43 6.84 -15.28
CA PRO A 239 25.61 6.20 -15.86
C PRO A 239 25.34 5.83 -17.33
N ARG A 240 26.37 5.90 -18.17
CA ARG A 240 26.20 5.63 -19.59
C ARG A 240 26.13 4.14 -19.93
N ASN A 241 26.48 3.26 -19.00
CA ASN A 241 26.55 1.82 -19.14
C ASN A 241 25.38 1.07 -18.51
N VAL A 242 24.23 1.71 -18.33
CA VAL A 242 23.02 1.05 -17.79
C VAL A 242 22.45 0.07 -18.83
N ASN A 243 22.19 -1.17 -18.43
CA ASN A 243 21.58 -2.19 -19.29
C ASN A 243 20.13 -2.50 -18.95
N LYS A 244 19.68 -2.18 -17.73
CA LYS A 244 18.30 -2.29 -17.26
C LYS A 244 18.01 -1.16 -16.28
N ALA A 245 16.82 -0.55 -16.38
CA ALA A 245 16.37 0.50 -15.46
C ALA A 245 14.89 0.30 -15.11
N VAL A 246 14.60 0.21 -13.82
CA VAL A 246 13.23 0.12 -13.30
C VAL A 246 12.99 1.26 -12.33
N PHE A 247 11.99 2.09 -12.61
CA PHE A 247 11.50 3.09 -11.68
C PHE A 247 10.54 2.44 -10.69
N SER A 248 10.68 2.77 -9.42
CA SER A 248 9.78 2.31 -8.36
C SER A 248 9.27 3.51 -7.57
N ALA A 249 7.99 3.52 -7.25
CA ALA A 249 7.35 4.62 -6.55
C ALA A 249 6.60 4.16 -5.30
N ALA A 250 6.80 4.90 -4.21
CA ALA A 250 5.93 4.92 -3.04
C ALA A 250 4.97 6.12 -3.17
N VAL A 251 3.69 5.83 -3.37
CA VAL A 251 2.62 6.81 -3.62
C VAL A 251 1.58 6.67 -2.52
N LYS A 252 1.62 7.56 -1.52
CA LYS A 252 0.87 7.40 -0.27
C LYS A 252 -0.10 8.56 -0.06
N ALA A 253 -1.38 8.26 -0.10
CA ALA A 253 -2.47 9.22 0.10
C ALA A 253 -2.63 9.56 1.58
N GLN A 254 -2.82 10.83 1.89
CA GLN A 254 -2.97 11.39 3.22
C GLN A 254 -4.11 12.43 3.27
N GLY A 255 -4.53 12.80 4.46
CA GLY A 255 -5.53 13.85 4.64
C GLY A 255 -6.86 13.54 3.96
N ASN A 256 -7.34 14.42 3.08
CA ASN A 256 -8.58 14.20 2.32
C ASN A 256 -8.46 13.08 1.27
N GLU A 257 -7.23 12.75 0.87
CA GLU A 257 -6.95 11.67 -0.07
C GLU A 257 -6.72 10.31 0.60
N GLU A 258 -6.62 10.23 1.93
CA GLU A 258 -6.39 8.95 2.66
C GLU A 258 -7.40 7.87 2.26
N PHE A 259 -8.64 8.27 2.01
CA PHE A 259 -9.72 7.40 1.56
C PHE A 259 -10.18 7.73 0.13
N TRP A 260 -9.24 8.09 -0.76
CA TRP A 260 -9.51 8.46 -2.15
C TRP A 260 -10.46 7.49 -2.87
N TRP A 261 -10.35 6.21 -2.57
CA TRP A 261 -11.17 5.13 -3.13
C TRP A 261 -12.65 5.22 -2.75
N SER A 262 -13.02 6.16 -1.92
CA SER A 262 -14.39 6.43 -1.47
C SER A 262 -14.85 7.87 -1.73
N ASN A 263 -14.00 8.70 -2.38
CA ASN A 263 -14.37 10.05 -2.74
C ASN A 263 -15.56 10.04 -3.71
N VAL A 264 -16.33 11.12 -3.72
CA VAL A 264 -17.48 11.25 -4.62
C VAL A 264 -17.08 11.91 -5.95
N PRO A 265 -17.90 11.83 -7.02
CA PRO A 265 -17.73 12.67 -8.20
C PRO A 265 -17.58 14.15 -7.82
N GLU A 266 -16.70 14.87 -8.52
CA GLU A 266 -16.36 16.27 -8.21
C GLU A 266 -17.60 17.18 -8.19
N SER A 267 -18.53 16.98 -9.10
CA SER A 267 -19.79 17.73 -9.17
C SER A 267 -20.76 17.47 -8.02
N ALA A 268 -20.53 16.41 -7.22
CA ALA A 268 -21.43 15.98 -6.14
C ALA A 268 -20.89 16.27 -4.73
N THR A 269 -19.75 16.96 -4.61
CA THR A 269 -19.09 17.22 -3.32
C THR A 269 -19.98 17.93 -2.31
N THR A 270 -20.90 18.77 -2.75
CA THR A 270 -21.83 19.55 -1.91
C THR A 270 -23.27 19.03 -1.95
N ALA A 271 -23.50 17.85 -2.55
CA ALA A 271 -24.84 17.34 -2.81
C ALA A 271 -25.72 17.18 -1.56
N PHE A 272 -25.12 17.00 -0.38
CA PHE A 272 -25.83 16.80 0.90
C PHE A 272 -25.54 17.90 1.93
N GLU A 273 -25.12 19.08 1.49
CA GLU A 273 -25.05 20.26 2.37
C GLU A 273 -26.47 20.82 2.65
N PRO A 274 -26.68 21.40 3.84
CA PRO A 274 -25.75 21.60 4.95
C PRO A 274 -25.69 20.42 5.94
N ASP A 275 -26.52 19.38 5.75
CA ASP A 275 -26.79 18.38 6.78
C ASP A 275 -25.58 17.48 7.07
N VAL A 276 -24.85 17.05 6.03
CA VAL A 276 -23.69 16.16 6.15
C VAL A 276 -22.36 16.90 6.00
N GLY A 277 -22.34 18.01 5.25
CA GLY A 277 -21.14 18.77 4.90
C GLY A 277 -20.61 18.40 3.51
N THR A 278 -19.38 18.87 3.22
CA THR A 278 -18.71 18.66 1.94
C THR A 278 -17.94 17.35 1.93
N TYR A 279 -18.06 16.57 0.87
CA TYR A 279 -17.28 15.37 0.62
C TYR A 279 -16.00 15.69 -0.16
N PRO A 280 -14.89 14.93 0.00
CA PRO A 280 -13.79 14.99 -0.94
C PRO A 280 -14.21 14.55 -2.34
N GLY A 281 -13.67 15.23 -3.35
CA GLY A 281 -14.02 15.08 -4.74
C GLY A 281 -13.04 14.25 -5.58
N TYR A 282 -12.97 14.58 -6.87
CA TYR A 282 -12.14 13.93 -7.88
C TYR A 282 -12.45 12.45 -8.09
N SER A 283 -13.64 11.97 -7.73
CA SER A 283 -14.09 10.57 -7.88
C SER A 283 -13.30 9.55 -7.04
N PRO A 284 -13.74 8.29 -6.94
CA PRO A 284 -13.01 7.21 -6.26
C PRO A 284 -11.98 6.50 -7.16
N TRP A 285 -11.29 7.22 -8.02
CA TRP A 285 -10.23 6.71 -8.88
C TRP A 285 -9.04 7.64 -8.90
N ARG A 286 -7.83 7.07 -8.91
CA ARG A 286 -6.57 7.83 -8.98
C ARG A 286 -5.60 7.17 -9.95
N GLU A 287 -4.83 8.03 -10.64
CA GLU A 287 -3.71 7.61 -11.47
C GLU A 287 -2.46 8.38 -11.05
N PHE A 288 -1.43 7.64 -10.67
CA PHE A 288 -0.07 8.14 -10.56
C PHE A 288 0.57 8.13 -11.95
N GLN A 289 1.29 9.17 -12.28
CA GLN A 289 1.95 9.38 -13.56
C GLN A 289 3.42 9.72 -13.35
N ILE A 290 4.31 9.10 -14.13
CA ILE A 290 5.72 9.49 -14.22
C ILE A 290 6.00 10.06 -15.61
N PHE A 291 6.69 11.20 -15.63
CA PHE A 291 7.16 11.86 -16.85
C PHE A 291 8.69 11.89 -16.87
N ILE A 292 9.27 11.64 -18.05
CA ILE A 292 10.69 11.82 -18.33
C ILE A 292 10.78 12.88 -19.41
N ASP A 293 11.48 13.99 -19.13
CA ASP A 293 11.59 15.17 -20.00
C ASP A 293 10.24 15.65 -20.56
N GLY A 294 9.21 15.61 -19.71
CA GLY A 294 7.85 16.01 -20.06
C GLY A 294 7.05 14.99 -20.89
N GLN A 295 7.61 13.82 -21.18
CA GLN A 295 6.91 12.74 -21.86
C GLN A 295 6.44 11.71 -20.83
N LEU A 296 5.16 11.29 -20.91
CA LEU A 296 4.64 10.24 -20.05
C LEU A 296 5.41 8.94 -20.28
N ALA A 297 6.00 8.40 -19.20
CA ALA A 297 6.83 7.21 -19.25
C ALA A 297 6.13 5.95 -18.70
N GLY A 298 5.06 6.14 -17.94
CA GLY A 298 4.22 5.09 -17.41
C GLY A 298 3.21 5.64 -16.41
N VAL A 299 2.24 4.81 -16.06
CA VAL A 299 1.21 5.14 -15.08
C VAL A 299 1.06 4.00 -14.07
N HIS A 300 0.42 4.30 -12.95
CA HIS A 300 0.03 3.29 -11.98
C HIS A 300 -1.30 3.66 -11.33
N TRP A 301 -2.17 2.65 -11.12
CA TRP A 301 -3.42 2.79 -10.39
C TRP A 301 -3.26 2.16 -9.00
N PRO A 302 -3.20 2.98 -7.94
CA PRO A 302 -2.79 2.53 -6.62
C PRO A 302 -3.72 1.44 -6.04
N TYR A 303 -3.14 0.50 -5.29
CA TYR A 303 -3.91 -0.38 -4.43
C TYR A 303 -4.57 0.44 -3.31
N PRO A 304 -5.88 0.25 -3.04
CA PRO A 304 -6.59 1.00 -2.01
C PRO A 304 -6.24 0.46 -0.61
N VAL A 305 -5.06 0.79 -0.09
CA VAL A 305 -4.68 0.41 1.27
C VAL A 305 -5.62 1.07 2.27
N ILE A 306 -6.11 0.30 3.22
CA ILE A 306 -6.95 0.77 4.31
C ILE A 306 -6.16 0.68 5.60
N PHE A 307 -5.79 1.83 6.15
CA PHE A 307 -5.04 1.91 7.39
C PHE A 307 -5.85 1.37 8.57
N THR A 308 -5.18 1.03 9.66
CA THR A 308 -5.77 0.28 10.78
C THR A 308 -6.83 1.05 11.57
N GLY A 309 -6.90 2.37 11.43
CA GLY A 309 -8.01 3.21 11.92
C GLY A 309 -9.10 3.46 10.88
N GLY A 310 -8.86 3.02 9.62
CA GLY A 310 -9.72 3.31 8.49
C GLY A 310 -11.08 2.62 8.57
N VAL A 311 -12.13 3.33 8.11
CA VAL A 311 -13.53 2.89 8.17
C VAL A 311 -14.00 2.71 9.61
N VAL A 312 -13.65 1.60 10.27
CA VAL A 312 -13.89 1.33 11.71
C VAL A 312 -12.71 0.55 12.28
N PRO A 313 -12.02 1.03 13.33
CA PRO A 313 -10.84 0.36 13.89
C PRO A 313 -11.06 -1.11 14.27
N GLN A 314 -12.28 -1.49 14.64
CA GLN A 314 -12.63 -2.87 15.01
C GLN A 314 -12.53 -3.86 13.85
N LEU A 315 -12.48 -3.39 12.62
CA LEU A 315 -12.19 -4.23 11.44
C LEU A 315 -10.73 -4.68 11.39
N HIS A 316 -9.82 -3.98 12.09
CA HIS A 316 -8.37 -4.12 11.92
C HIS A 316 -7.65 -4.65 13.16
N ARG A 317 -8.38 -5.33 14.06
CA ARG A 317 -7.84 -5.87 15.32
C ARG A 317 -8.27 -7.32 15.51
N PRO A 318 -7.34 -8.27 15.62
CA PRO A 318 -5.89 -8.17 15.47
C PRO A 318 -5.38 -8.28 14.02
N ILE A 319 -6.25 -8.65 13.06
CA ILE A 319 -5.89 -8.81 11.64
C ILE A 319 -5.96 -7.45 10.99
N VAL A 320 -4.81 -6.87 10.61
CA VAL A 320 -4.76 -5.57 9.92
C VAL A 320 -5.10 -5.69 8.44
N GLY A 321 -5.28 -4.55 7.77
CA GLY A 321 -5.55 -4.48 6.33
C GLY A 321 -4.43 -5.10 5.48
N ILE A 322 -4.78 -5.53 4.27
CA ILE A 322 -3.81 -5.99 3.28
C ILE A 322 -2.83 -4.85 2.99
N ASP A 323 -1.53 -5.15 2.98
CA ASP A 323 -0.41 -4.21 2.77
C ASP A 323 -0.36 -3.02 3.76
N ALA A 324 -1.05 -3.10 4.93
CA ALA A 324 -1.08 -2.00 5.89
C ALA A 324 0.25 -1.78 6.63
N PHE A 325 1.03 -2.83 6.87
CA PHE A 325 2.35 -2.75 7.51
C PHE A 325 3.50 -2.66 6.51
N ASP A 326 3.25 -2.92 5.23
CA ASP A 326 4.19 -2.71 4.13
C ASP A 326 3.43 -2.21 2.91
N LEU A 327 3.29 -0.89 2.82
CA LEU A 327 2.58 -0.25 1.72
C LEU A 327 3.38 -0.46 0.43
N ARG A 328 2.82 -1.28 -0.43
CA ARG A 328 3.45 -1.71 -1.69
C ARG A 328 3.96 -0.55 -2.53
N ASP A 329 5.16 -0.69 -3.04
CA ASP A 329 5.71 0.15 -4.10
C ASP A 329 5.33 -0.41 -5.47
N HIS A 330 5.33 0.44 -6.49
CA HIS A 330 4.98 0.07 -7.85
C HIS A 330 6.13 0.27 -8.80
N GLU A 331 6.37 -0.73 -9.66
CA GLU A 331 7.44 -0.75 -10.63
C GLU A 331 6.93 -0.29 -12.00
N ILE A 332 7.71 0.53 -12.66
CA ILE A 332 7.54 0.92 -14.08
C ILE A 332 8.87 0.71 -14.78
N ASP A 333 8.89 -0.16 -15.78
CA ASP A 333 10.10 -0.42 -16.55
C ASP A 333 10.41 0.76 -17.48
N ILE A 334 11.52 1.42 -17.20
CA ILE A 334 12.03 2.52 -18.02
C ILE A 334 13.25 2.14 -18.86
N THR A 335 13.55 0.83 -18.99
CA THR A 335 14.61 0.35 -19.89
C THR A 335 14.44 0.82 -21.33
N PRO A 336 13.23 0.93 -21.91
CA PRO A 336 13.06 1.51 -23.25
C PRO A 336 13.51 2.97 -23.37
N TRP A 337 13.68 3.69 -22.24
CA TRP A 337 14.16 5.08 -22.22
C TRP A 337 15.69 5.20 -22.16
N LEU A 338 16.43 4.09 -22.00
CA LEU A 338 17.90 4.11 -21.89
C LEU A 338 18.63 4.81 -23.06
N PRO A 339 18.19 4.71 -24.34
CA PRO A 339 18.83 5.47 -25.39
C PRO A 339 18.83 7.00 -25.18
N LEU A 340 17.85 7.53 -24.43
CA LEU A 340 17.80 8.93 -23.99
C LEU A 340 18.62 9.10 -22.71
N LEU A 341 18.32 8.32 -21.69
CA LEU A 341 18.85 8.48 -20.33
C LEU A 341 20.36 8.27 -20.21
N CYS A 342 20.96 7.48 -21.13
CA CYS A 342 22.41 7.19 -21.15
C CYS A 342 23.22 8.13 -22.07
N ASP A 343 22.66 9.24 -22.53
CA ASP A 343 23.34 10.18 -23.44
C ASP A 343 24.44 11.02 -22.74
N GLY A 344 24.45 11.02 -21.39
CA GLY A 344 25.39 11.75 -20.54
C GLY A 344 24.90 13.14 -20.09
N ASN A 345 23.66 13.48 -20.40
CA ASN A 345 23.00 14.71 -19.96
C ASN A 345 22.13 14.44 -18.71
N ASN A 346 21.63 15.53 -18.13
CA ASN A 346 20.61 15.46 -17.08
C ASN A 346 19.22 15.34 -17.73
N HIS A 347 18.37 14.49 -17.14
CA HIS A 347 16.99 14.27 -17.53
C HIS A 347 16.05 14.57 -16.38
N THR A 348 14.91 15.19 -16.65
CA THR A 348 13.93 15.58 -15.64
C THR A 348 12.93 14.46 -15.41
N PHE A 349 12.76 14.07 -14.17
CA PHE A 349 11.70 13.19 -13.70
C PHE A 349 10.66 14.03 -12.97
N ASN A 350 9.38 13.91 -13.36
CA ASN A 350 8.27 14.58 -12.70
C ASN A 350 7.18 13.58 -12.36
N LEU A 351 6.66 13.66 -11.13
CA LEU A 351 5.65 12.77 -10.59
C LEU A 351 4.35 13.54 -10.40
N LYS A 352 3.22 12.92 -10.76
CA LYS A 352 1.89 13.49 -10.60
C LYS A 352 0.89 12.46 -10.07
N VAL A 353 -0.15 12.92 -9.38
CA VAL A 353 -1.37 12.14 -9.12
C VAL A 353 -2.56 12.92 -9.65
N VAL A 354 -3.44 12.24 -10.38
CA VAL A 354 -4.66 12.82 -10.94
C VAL A 354 -5.88 11.99 -10.54
N GLY A 355 -7.04 12.62 -10.51
CA GLY A 355 -8.35 12.01 -10.37
C GLY A 355 -9.23 12.36 -11.56
N LEU A 356 -10.55 12.41 -11.38
CA LEU A 356 -11.51 12.75 -12.41
C LEU A 356 -12.31 14.00 -12.03
N VAL A 357 -12.58 14.84 -13.01
CA VAL A 357 -13.59 15.91 -12.96
C VAL A 357 -14.71 15.57 -13.92
N ASP A 358 -15.95 15.89 -13.54
CA ASP A 358 -17.14 15.46 -14.25
C ASP A 358 -18.14 16.60 -14.48
N ASP A 359 -19.12 16.40 -15.38
CA ASP A 359 -20.17 17.35 -15.71
C ASP A 359 -21.46 17.18 -14.87
N GLY A 360 -21.44 16.26 -13.92
CA GLY A 360 -22.57 15.93 -13.06
C GLY A 360 -23.65 15.07 -13.72
N VAL A 361 -23.43 14.57 -14.94
CA VAL A 361 -24.43 13.82 -15.71
C VAL A 361 -23.84 12.55 -16.34
N SER A 362 -22.94 12.70 -17.31
CA SER A 362 -22.51 11.57 -18.16
C SER A 362 -21.13 11.70 -18.77
N SER A 363 -20.36 12.70 -18.42
CA SER A 363 -19.02 12.93 -18.96
C SER A 363 -18.01 13.24 -17.85
N ALA A 364 -16.83 12.65 -17.94
CA ALA A 364 -15.72 12.95 -17.05
C ALA A 364 -14.40 12.99 -17.83
N SER A 365 -13.41 13.66 -17.28
CA SER A 365 -12.06 13.78 -17.82
C SER A 365 -11.02 13.74 -16.71
N LEU A 366 -9.74 13.55 -17.05
CA LEU A 366 -8.65 13.66 -16.08
C LEU A 366 -8.64 15.06 -15.46
N SER A 367 -8.41 15.12 -14.15
CA SER A 367 -8.10 16.36 -13.46
C SER A 367 -6.65 16.76 -13.68
N ASP A 368 -6.33 18.03 -13.42
CA ASP A 368 -4.92 18.50 -13.38
C ASP A 368 -4.27 18.25 -12.01
N THR A 369 -5.06 17.95 -10.97
CA THR A 369 -4.65 17.82 -9.58
C THR A 369 -5.58 16.90 -8.81
N THR A 370 -5.33 16.74 -7.50
CA THR A 370 -6.18 16.06 -6.52
C THR A 370 -6.43 16.96 -5.32
N GLU A 371 -7.21 16.48 -4.36
CA GLU A 371 -7.21 17.05 -3.00
C GLU A 371 -5.80 16.96 -2.38
N SER A 372 -5.55 17.62 -1.27
CA SER A 372 -4.34 17.40 -0.48
C SER A 372 -4.54 16.25 0.51
N SER A 373 -3.56 15.40 0.74
CA SER A 373 -2.20 15.42 0.20
C SER A 373 -1.78 14.01 -0.22
N TRP A 374 -0.77 13.93 -1.11
CA TRP A 374 -0.08 12.70 -1.46
C TRP A 374 1.39 12.83 -1.09
N TYR A 375 1.96 11.84 -0.40
CA TYR A 375 3.41 11.73 -0.22
C TYR A 375 3.98 10.92 -1.36
N LEU A 376 4.80 11.59 -2.19
CA LEU A 376 5.40 11.00 -3.39
C LEU A 376 6.89 10.87 -3.20
N VAL A 377 7.40 9.68 -3.41
CA VAL A 377 8.83 9.41 -3.46
C VAL A 377 9.09 8.25 -4.42
N GLY A 378 10.09 8.39 -5.26
CA GLY A 378 10.52 7.36 -6.19
C GLY A 378 12.00 7.03 -6.04
N LYS A 379 12.41 6.03 -6.79
CA LYS A 379 13.79 5.59 -6.96
C LYS A 379 13.93 4.87 -8.29
N VAL A 380 15.13 4.82 -8.83
CA VAL A 380 15.43 4.04 -10.02
C VAL A 380 16.48 3.01 -9.68
N PHE A 381 16.14 1.76 -9.90
CA PHE A 381 17.06 0.62 -9.83
C PHE A 381 17.78 0.47 -11.16
N LEU A 382 19.12 0.43 -11.14
CA LEU A 382 19.97 0.38 -12.31
C LEU A 382 20.89 -0.84 -12.25
N TRP A 383 20.89 -1.62 -13.32
CA TRP A 383 21.86 -2.68 -13.56
C TRP A 383 22.84 -2.20 -14.62
N LEU A 384 24.12 -2.41 -14.37
CA LEU A 384 25.19 -1.84 -15.14
C LEU A 384 25.92 -2.91 -15.97
N ASP A 385 26.39 -2.53 -17.13
CA ASP A 385 27.41 -3.23 -17.90
C ASP A 385 28.81 -2.83 -17.41
N ASP A 386 29.88 -3.35 -18.01
CA ASP A 386 31.25 -2.97 -17.68
C ASP A 386 31.44 -1.44 -17.78
N GLU A 387 32.31 -0.88 -16.95
CA GLU A 387 32.49 0.58 -16.77
C GLU A 387 32.79 1.33 -18.08
N ASP A 388 33.50 0.70 -19.01
CA ASP A 388 33.85 1.30 -20.32
C ASP A 388 32.75 1.15 -21.39
N SER A 389 31.65 0.45 -21.10
CA SER A 389 30.58 0.25 -22.05
C SER A 389 29.63 1.46 -22.12
N ILE A 390 28.96 1.61 -23.25
CA ILE A 390 28.01 2.70 -23.47
C ILE A 390 26.73 2.12 -24.05
N THR A 391 25.66 2.30 -23.34
CA THR A 391 24.31 2.00 -23.84
C THR A 391 23.90 3.04 -24.85
N THR A 392 23.45 2.58 -26.00
CA THR A 392 23.02 3.41 -27.12
C THR A 392 21.73 2.85 -27.72
N GLY A 393 21.19 3.53 -28.70
CA GLY A 393 20.00 3.04 -29.39
C GLY A 393 19.19 4.14 -30.03
N VAL A 394 17.91 3.85 -30.24
CA VAL A 394 16.95 4.82 -30.80
C VAL A 394 15.67 4.73 -29.99
N ILE A 395 15.28 5.84 -29.39
CA ILE A 395 13.96 5.99 -28.76
C ILE A 395 12.91 5.69 -29.83
N GLY A 396 12.00 4.81 -29.50
CA GLY A 396 10.95 4.40 -30.39
C GLY A 396 9.65 5.17 -30.19
N THR A 397 8.58 4.56 -30.63
CA THR A 397 7.24 5.14 -30.51
C THR A 397 6.68 4.89 -29.13
N THR A 398 6.10 5.92 -28.52
CA THR A 398 5.27 5.82 -27.32
C THR A 398 3.80 5.93 -27.73
N GLU A 399 3.00 4.94 -27.38
CA GLU A 399 1.54 4.98 -27.45
C GLU A 399 1.00 5.24 -26.05
N ASN A 400 0.46 6.42 -25.84
CA ASN A 400 0.06 6.92 -24.53
C ASN A 400 -1.23 7.74 -24.60
N ALA A 401 -2.23 7.23 -25.33
CA ALA A 401 -3.54 7.89 -25.40
C ALA A 401 -4.11 8.15 -24.00
N ASP A 402 -4.89 9.23 -23.89
CA ASP A 402 -5.67 9.49 -22.67
C ASP A 402 -6.60 8.31 -22.39
N PRO A 403 -6.89 8.03 -21.09
CA PRO A 403 -7.80 6.94 -20.75
C PRO A 403 -9.19 7.16 -21.32
N THR A 404 -9.83 6.07 -21.72
CA THR A 404 -11.26 6.10 -22.03
C THR A 404 -12.04 6.07 -20.74
N ILE A 405 -12.92 7.05 -20.52
CA ILE A 405 -13.68 7.23 -19.28
C ILE A 405 -15.17 7.16 -19.60
N GLY A 406 -15.85 6.17 -19.00
CA GLY A 406 -17.31 6.09 -18.90
C GLY A 406 -17.75 6.66 -17.57
N PHE A 407 -18.77 7.53 -17.55
CA PHE A 407 -19.29 8.16 -16.34
C PHE A 407 -20.80 8.32 -16.43
N SER A 408 -21.50 8.06 -15.33
CA SER A 408 -22.89 8.46 -15.15
C SER A 408 -23.18 8.78 -13.70
N GLN A 409 -24.09 9.73 -13.46
CA GLN A 409 -24.50 10.15 -12.13
C GLN A 409 -25.97 10.52 -12.09
N VAL A 410 -26.65 10.17 -10.99
CA VAL A 410 -28.05 10.54 -10.71
C VAL A 410 -28.18 10.91 -9.24
N ILE A 411 -28.80 12.07 -8.97
CA ILE A 411 -29.22 12.47 -7.62
C ILE A 411 -30.74 12.34 -7.56
N THR A 412 -31.24 11.57 -6.60
CA THR A 412 -32.67 11.41 -6.33
C THR A 412 -33.09 12.32 -5.18
N GLN A 413 -34.21 13.00 -5.34
CA GLN A 413 -34.79 13.89 -4.32
C GLN A 413 -36.05 13.29 -3.70
N ASN A 414 -36.25 13.54 -2.42
CA ASN A 414 -37.50 13.22 -1.74
C ASN A 414 -38.63 14.16 -2.14
N ALA A 415 -39.84 13.90 -1.65
CA ALA A 415 -41.04 14.69 -1.99
C ALA A 415 -40.97 16.16 -1.58
N THR A 416 -40.02 16.55 -0.74
CA THR A 416 -39.80 17.94 -0.28
C THR A 416 -38.65 18.64 -1.00
N GLY A 417 -37.99 17.94 -1.95
CA GLY A 417 -36.91 18.48 -2.78
C GLY A 417 -35.51 18.38 -2.14
N PHE A 418 -35.35 17.67 -1.03
CA PHE A 418 -34.04 17.37 -0.46
C PHE A 418 -33.43 16.15 -1.11
N ASN A 419 -32.12 16.17 -1.33
CA ASN A 419 -31.38 15.04 -1.89
C ASN A 419 -31.40 13.84 -0.92
N GLU A 420 -31.79 12.67 -1.44
CA GLU A 420 -31.98 11.44 -0.68
C GLU A 420 -30.89 10.42 -1.03
N THR A 421 -30.58 10.27 -2.33
CA THR A 421 -29.50 9.41 -2.83
C THR A 421 -28.67 10.11 -3.89
N LEU A 422 -27.42 9.66 -4.00
CA LEU A 422 -26.52 9.86 -5.13
C LEU A 422 -26.12 8.47 -5.63
N ASP A 423 -26.30 8.19 -6.90
CA ASP A 423 -25.85 6.97 -7.54
C ASP A 423 -24.93 7.33 -8.71
N TYR A 424 -23.80 6.64 -8.86
CA TYR A 424 -22.86 6.87 -9.95
C TYR A 424 -22.17 5.60 -10.43
N THR A 425 -21.73 5.62 -11.70
CA THR A 425 -20.87 4.59 -12.29
C THR A 425 -19.66 5.23 -12.94
N ILE A 426 -18.52 4.58 -12.82
CA ILE A 426 -17.25 5.02 -13.41
C ILE A 426 -16.54 3.80 -13.99
N ASP A 427 -16.24 3.85 -15.27
CA ASP A 427 -15.43 2.86 -15.98
C ASP A 427 -14.23 3.58 -16.61
N VAL A 428 -13.03 3.09 -16.38
CA VAL A 428 -11.80 3.66 -16.96
C VAL A 428 -10.99 2.54 -17.58
N THR A 429 -10.55 2.74 -18.82
CA THR A 429 -9.59 1.85 -19.47
C THR A 429 -8.42 2.64 -20.00
N ARG A 430 -7.21 2.09 -19.88
CA ARG A 430 -5.99 2.71 -20.38
C ARG A 430 -5.02 1.68 -20.91
N ASP A 431 -4.50 1.92 -22.09
CA ASP A 431 -3.37 1.20 -22.66
C ASP A 431 -2.18 2.16 -22.79
N PHE A 432 -1.00 1.67 -22.45
CA PHE A 432 0.26 2.39 -22.62
C PHE A 432 1.29 1.44 -23.21
N SER A 433 2.08 1.91 -24.16
CA SER A 433 3.24 1.16 -24.66
C SER A 433 4.38 2.06 -25.10
N ILE A 434 5.60 1.57 -24.90
CA ILE A 434 6.81 2.14 -25.51
C ILE A 434 7.66 1.01 -26.05
N SER A 435 8.28 1.23 -27.22
CA SER A 435 9.16 0.28 -27.87
C SER A 435 10.37 1.01 -28.45
N SER A 436 11.57 0.68 -28.02
CA SER A 436 12.82 1.32 -28.40
C SER A 436 13.86 0.29 -28.84
N LEU A 437 14.75 0.67 -29.74
CA LEU A 437 15.94 -0.13 -30.02
C LEU A 437 17.01 0.21 -28.97
N VAL A 438 17.48 -0.78 -28.23
CA VAL A 438 18.50 -0.63 -27.20
C VAL A 438 19.68 -1.53 -27.51
N SER A 439 20.88 -0.99 -27.38
CA SER A 439 22.15 -1.67 -27.57
C SER A 439 22.97 -1.58 -26.30
N THR A 440 23.17 -2.71 -25.65
CA THR A 440 23.94 -2.87 -24.41
C THR A 440 25.00 -3.96 -24.58
N GLN A 441 25.85 -4.18 -23.59
CA GLN A 441 26.79 -5.31 -23.60
C GLN A 441 26.06 -6.67 -23.52
N LYS A 442 24.86 -6.70 -22.90
CA LYS A 442 23.99 -7.90 -22.85
C LYS A 442 23.44 -8.30 -24.23
N GLY A 443 23.37 -7.33 -25.18
CA GLY A 443 22.90 -7.56 -26.53
C GLY A 443 22.21 -6.35 -27.15
N ASN A 444 21.84 -6.51 -28.41
CA ASN A 444 21.11 -5.50 -29.18
C ASN A 444 19.72 -6.03 -29.49
N GLY A 445 18.69 -5.24 -29.26
CA GLY A 445 17.33 -5.65 -29.54
C GLY A 445 16.30 -4.59 -29.18
N THR A 446 15.06 -5.00 -29.24
CA THR A 446 13.94 -4.13 -28.87
C THR A 446 13.68 -4.27 -27.36
N ALA A 447 13.67 -3.13 -26.67
CA ALA A 447 13.14 -3.02 -25.33
C ALA A 447 11.71 -2.49 -25.41
N THR A 448 10.79 -3.14 -24.70
CA THR A 448 9.37 -2.76 -24.65
C THR A 448 8.85 -2.71 -23.22
N TRP A 449 7.97 -1.77 -22.96
CA TRP A 449 7.11 -1.74 -21.80
C TRP A 449 5.66 -1.55 -22.24
N THR A 450 4.74 -2.35 -21.71
CA THR A 450 3.32 -2.25 -22.02
C THR A 450 2.48 -2.35 -20.76
N GLN A 451 1.40 -1.59 -20.71
CA GLN A 451 0.40 -1.63 -19.67
C GLN A 451 -0.99 -1.68 -20.29
N SER A 452 -1.88 -2.52 -19.73
CA SER A 452 -3.31 -2.54 -20.05
C SER A 452 -4.08 -2.55 -18.75
N LEU A 453 -4.83 -1.49 -18.47
CA LEU A 453 -5.48 -1.21 -17.20
C LEU A 453 -6.98 -1.04 -17.39
N SER A 454 -7.77 -1.59 -16.48
CA SER A 454 -9.22 -1.49 -16.44
C SER A 454 -9.71 -1.27 -15.02
N TYR A 455 -10.61 -0.31 -14.84
CA TYR A 455 -11.28 0.01 -13.59
C TYR A 455 -12.78 0.09 -13.82
N SER A 456 -13.55 -0.44 -12.91
CA SER A 456 -15.01 -0.26 -12.89
C SER A 456 -15.47 0.01 -11.46
N ASN A 457 -16.43 0.91 -11.30
CA ASN A 457 -17.01 1.28 -10.02
C ASN A 457 -18.51 1.50 -10.15
N VAL A 458 -19.25 0.94 -9.21
CA VAL A 458 -20.65 1.30 -8.92
C VAL A 458 -20.70 1.81 -7.49
N GLY A 459 -21.03 3.07 -7.32
CA GLY A 459 -21.06 3.71 -6.03
C GLY A 459 -22.21 4.70 -5.90
N GLY A 460 -22.41 5.25 -4.75
CA GLY A 460 -23.43 6.26 -4.50
C GLY A 460 -23.56 6.59 -3.01
N LEU A 461 -24.34 7.55 -2.55
CA LEU A 461 -24.71 7.92 -1.19
C LEU A 461 -26.19 7.64 -0.96
N TYR A 462 -26.55 7.20 0.22
CA TYR A 462 -27.94 6.93 0.62
C TYR A 462 -28.23 7.50 2.02
N ALA A 463 -29.46 7.34 2.50
CA ALA A 463 -29.87 7.89 3.80
C ALA A 463 -29.52 9.38 3.96
N ASN A 464 -29.83 10.20 2.96
CA ASN A 464 -29.53 11.64 2.90
C ASN A 464 -28.03 11.95 3.08
N GLY A 465 -27.16 11.11 2.54
CA GLY A 465 -25.71 11.24 2.64
C GLY A 465 -25.06 10.59 3.85
N TYR A 466 -25.82 10.10 4.85
CA TYR A 466 -25.27 9.44 6.03
C TYR A 466 -24.88 7.97 5.80
N GLY A 467 -25.29 7.41 4.70
CA GLY A 467 -24.89 6.08 4.28
C GLY A 467 -24.06 6.17 3.05
N GLY A 468 -23.17 5.29 3.08
CA GLY A 468 -22.30 5.32 2.11
C GLY A 468 -22.01 3.97 1.39
N ILE A 469 -21.86 3.73 -0.09
CA ILE A 469 -21.78 2.46 -0.82
C ILE A 469 -20.80 2.46 -2.01
N ASN A 470 -19.78 1.58 -2.08
CA ASN A 470 -18.75 1.52 -3.14
C ASN A 470 -18.39 0.09 -3.51
N THR A 471 -18.45 -0.24 -4.78
CA THR A 471 -17.97 -1.51 -5.31
C THR A 471 -17.10 -1.24 -6.50
N PHE A 472 -15.81 -1.51 -6.40
CA PHE A 472 -14.94 -1.38 -7.54
C PHE A 472 -13.97 -2.53 -7.70
N SER A 473 -13.41 -2.62 -8.88
CA SER A 473 -12.30 -3.50 -9.22
C SER A 473 -11.33 -2.79 -10.13
N THR A 474 -10.05 -2.87 -9.80
CA THR A 474 -8.95 -2.49 -10.67
C THR A 474 -8.29 -3.75 -11.19
N ILE A 475 -8.05 -3.85 -12.48
CA ILE A 475 -7.36 -4.97 -13.14
C ILE A 475 -6.24 -4.41 -13.99
N GLY A 476 -5.06 -5.00 -13.91
CA GLY A 476 -3.92 -4.60 -14.70
C GLY A 476 -3.10 -5.77 -15.24
N LEU A 477 -2.52 -5.54 -16.40
CA LEU A 477 -1.51 -6.39 -17.01
C LEU A 477 -0.35 -5.51 -17.45
N GLU A 478 0.84 -5.85 -17.00
CA GLU A 478 2.08 -5.14 -17.31
C GLU A 478 3.11 -6.11 -17.86
N THR A 479 3.82 -5.73 -18.91
CA THR A 479 4.89 -6.55 -19.46
C THR A 479 6.11 -5.72 -19.81
N GLY A 480 7.27 -6.20 -19.38
CA GLY A 480 8.57 -5.65 -19.75
C GLY A 480 9.38 -6.68 -20.52
N LYS A 481 10.06 -6.26 -21.58
CA LYS A 481 10.96 -7.12 -22.34
C LYS A 481 12.14 -6.34 -22.89
N SER A 482 13.33 -6.89 -22.73
CA SER A 482 14.55 -6.34 -23.34
C SER A 482 15.58 -7.46 -23.62
N PRO A 483 16.68 -7.18 -24.29
CA PRO A 483 17.75 -8.16 -24.43
C PRO A 483 18.23 -8.66 -23.06
N GLY A 484 18.06 -9.95 -22.82
CA GLY A 484 18.53 -10.63 -21.63
C GLY A 484 17.55 -10.75 -20.46
N TRP A 485 16.35 -10.16 -20.54
CA TRP A 485 15.32 -10.32 -19.51
C TRP A 485 13.92 -10.00 -20.02
N ASP A 486 12.93 -10.62 -19.41
CA ASP A 486 11.52 -10.34 -19.58
C ASP A 486 10.76 -10.63 -18.29
N TYR A 487 9.66 -9.94 -18.07
CA TYR A 487 8.74 -10.19 -16.97
C TYR A 487 7.33 -9.77 -17.30
N LYS A 488 6.39 -10.25 -16.50
CA LYS A 488 4.97 -9.97 -16.61
C LYS A 488 4.38 -9.86 -15.20
N THR A 489 3.59 -8.85 -14.96
CA THR A 489 2.79 -8.69 -13.75
C THR A 489 1.31 -8.57 -14.11
N SER A 490 0.47 -9.36 -13.46
CA SER A 490 -0.99 -9.25 -13.57
C SER A 490 -1.55 -9.02 -12.17
N PHE A 491 -2.52 -8.11 -12.04
CA PHE A 491 -3.12 -7.83 -10.75
C PHE A 491 -4.62 -7.56 -10.83
N SER A 492 -5.31 -7.80 -9.70
CA SER A 492 -6.72 -7.46 -9.48
C SER A 492 -6.93 -6.99 -8.06
N TYR A 493 -7.58 -5.84 -7.90
CA TYR A 493 -7.86 -5.18 -6.63
C TYR A 493 -9.36 -4.96 -6.47
N PRO A 494 -10.15 -5.99 -6.07
CA PRO A 494 -11.56 -5.80 -5.75
C PRO A 494 -11.73 -5.14 -4.38
N LEU A 495 -12.69 -4.22 -4.28
CA LEU A 495 -13.10 -3.61 -3.02
C LEU A 495 -14.60 -3.45 -2.97
N TYR A 496 -15.18 -3.84 -1.83
CA TYR A 496 -16.54 -3.53 -1.43
C TYR A 496 -16.52 -2.86 -0.07
N CYS A 497 -17.14 -1.70 0.05
CA CYS A 497 -17.29 -1.01 1.32
C CYS A 497 -18.71 -0.45 1.45
N ASN A 498 -19.35 -0.72 2.58
CA ASN A 498 -20.66 -0.19 2.92
C ASN A 498 -20.63 0.36 4.35
N THR A 499 -21.03 1.62 4.52
CA THR A 499 -21.05 2.26 5.83
C THR A 499 -22.35 2.98 6.06
N THR A 500 -22.78 3.05 7.32
CA THR A 500 -23.88 3.89 7.75
C THR A 500 -23.54 4.60 9.05
N THR A 501 -23.70 5.91 9.05
CA THR A 501 -23.52 6.74 10.23
C THR A 501 -24.88 7.25 10.72
N SER A 502 -25.12 7.17 12.02
CA SER A 502 -26.31 7.75 12.64
C SER A 502 -25.90 8.68 13.76
N TYR A 503 -26.37 9.91 13.69
CA TYR A 503 -26.28 10.87 14.79
C TYR A 503 -27.52 10.72 15.67
N LEU A 504 -27.27 10.36 16.93
CA LEU A 504 -28.31 10.17 17.93
C LEU A 504 -28.54 11.49 18.68
N PRO A 505 -29.69 11.65 19.40
CA PRO A 505 -29.89 12.76 20.31
C PRO A 505 -28.72 12.94 21.26
N GLU A 506 -28.47 14.18 21.68
CA GLU A 506 -27.35 14.57 22.57
C GLU A 506 -25.95 14.49 21.91
N GLY A 507 -25.86 14.32 20.57
CA GLY A 507 -24.62 14.29 19.85
C GLY A 507 -23.85 12.96 19.91
N ASN A 508 -24.51 11.90 20.38
CA ASN A 508 -23.97 10.54 20.30
C ASN A 508 -23.94 10.08 18.84
N LEU A 509 -23.00 9.19 18.53
CA LEU A 509 -22.74 8.68 17.18
C LEU A 509 -22.71 7.16 17.17
N THR A 510 -23.34 6.56 16.18
CA THR A 510 -23.09 5.16 15.83
C THR A 510 -22.63 5.05 14.38
N LEU A 511 -21.72 4.14 14.13
CA LEU A 511 -21.21 3.79 12.81
C LEU A 511 -21.27 2.27 12.65
N TRP A 512 -21.80 1.83 11.52
CA TRP A 512 -21.74 0.45 11.07
C TRP A 512 -20.98 0.38 9.75
N ALA A 513 -20.21 -0.69 9.56
CA ALA A 513 -19.44 -0.91 8.35
C ALA A 513 -19.38 -2.39 7.97
N GLN A 514 -19.40 -2.62 6.67
CA GLN A 514 -18.98 -3.87 6.04
C GLN A 514 -17.88 -3.56 5.03
N LEU A 515 -16.84 -4.38 5.03
CA LEU A 515 -15.68 -4.24 4.15
C LEU A 515 -15.29 -5.61 3.60
N ASP A 516 -15.21 -5.72 2.26
CA ASP A 516 -14.63 -6.86 1.58
C ASP A 516 -13.52 -6.32 0.65
N GLN A 517 -12.30 -6.81 0.80
CA GLN A 517 -11.10 -6.33 0.11
C GLN A 517 -10.27 -7.51 -0.35
N GLY A 518 -9.81 -7.48 -1.60
CA GLY A 518 -8.96 -8.52 -2.16
C GLY A 518 -7.71 -7.96 -2.84
N LEU A 519 -6.70 -8.80 -2.92
CA LEU A 519 -5.50 -8.60 -3.72
C LEU A 519 -5.20 -9.92 -4.43
N LYS A 520 -5.17 -9.89 -5.75
CA LYS A 520 -4.60 -10.96 -6.55
C LYS A 520 -3.44 -10.40 -7.35
N LEU A 521 -2.27 -11.04 -7.23
CA LEU A 521 -1.04 -10.63 -7.89
C LEU A 521 -0.33 -11.87 -8.43
N GLU A 522 -0.02 -11.85 -9.73
CA GLU A 522 0.80 -12.84 -10.39
C GLU A 522 2.03 -12.14 -10.96
N VAL A 523 3.20 -12.61 -10.59
CA VAL A 523 4.48 -12.04 -11.03
C VAL A 523 5.31 -13.14 -11.67
N GLN A 524 5.78 -12.92 -12.89
CA GLN A 524 6.61 -13.84 -13.65
C GLN A 524 7.86 -13.14 -14.15
N GLY A 525 8.99 -13.86 -14.19
CA GLY A 525 10.26 -13.34 -14.72
C GLY A 525 11.02 -12.45 -13.74
N SER A 526 11.91 -11.63 -14.29
CA SER A 526 12.88 -10.83 -13.51
C SER A 526 12.25 -9.54 -13.00
N THR A 527 11.88 -9.50 -11.72
CA THR A 527 11.38 -8.31 -11.02
C THR A 527 12.47 -7.65 -10.18
N VAL A 528 12.20 -6.49 -9.59
CA VAL A 528 13.11 -5.81 -8.65
C VAL A 528 12.99 -6.41 -7.26
N TYR A 529 11.75 -6.59 -6.80
CA TYR A 529 11.48 -7.06 -5.45
C TYR A 529 11.44 -8.59 -5.38
N PRO A 530 11.80 -9.16 -4.20
CA PRO A 530 11.68 -10.59 -3.98
C PRO A 530 10.28 -11.09 -4.30
N THR A 531 10.21 -12.27 -4.87
CA THR A 531 8.94 -12.93 -5.19
C THR A 531 8.36 -13.70 -4.00
N GLY A 532 9.09 -13.82 -2.90
CA GLY A 532 8.74 -14.66 -1.74
C GLY A 532 9.04 -16.16 -1.97
N LEU A 533 9.48 -16.55 -3.15
CA LEU A 533 9.75 -17.95 -3.50
C LEU A 533 11.03 -18.50 -2.84
N GLU A 534 11.95 -17.64 -2.50
CA GLU A 534 13.27 -17.98 -1.95
C GLU A 534 13.14 -18.81 -0.65
N ALA A 535 12.07 -18.57 0.12
CA ALA A 535 11.75 -19.34 1.32
C ALA A 535 11.40 -20.82 1.04
N PHE A 536 11.02 -21.14 -0.19
CA PHE A 536 10.48 -22.43 -0.60
C PHE A 536 11.36 -23.14 -1.64
N GLU A 537 12.46 -22.51 -2.07
CA GLU A 537 13.37 -23.14 -3.00
C GLU A 537 14.11 -24.30 -2.33
N SER A 538 14.13 -25.44 -3.02
CA SER A 538 14.89 -26.63 -2.65
C SER A 538 15.61 -27.15 -3.87
N ASP A 539 16.62 -28.04 -3.67
CA ASP A 539 17.38 -28.65 -4.75
C ASP A 539 16.46 -29.27 -5.83
N GLY A 540 16.45 -28.66 -7.02
CA GLY A 540 15.72 -29.12 -8.19
C GLY A 540 14.33 -28.49 -8.41
N THR A 541 13.90 -27.55 -7.60
CA THR A 541 12.68 -26.76 -7.84
C THR A 541 13.06 -25.47 -8.59
N SER A 542 12.42 -25.22 -9.73
CA SER A 542 12.54 -23.97 -10.49
C SER A 542 11.16 -23.39 -10.72
N TRP A 543 10.89 -22.26 -10.10
CA TRP A 543 9.68 -21.50 -10.31
C TRP A 543 9.92 -20.43 -11.39
N THR A 544 8.92 -20.15 -12.21
CA THR A 544 8.96 -19.08 -13.22
C THR A 544 8.31 -17.80 -12.71
N GLY A 545 7.70 -17.85 -11.55
CA GLY A 545 7.01 -16.72 -10.91
C GLY A 545 6.22 -17.14 -9.69
N SER A 546 5.54 -16.20 -9.10
CA SER A 546 4.69 -16.38 -7.92
C SER A 546 3.28 -15.86 -8.13
N VAL A 547 2.36 -16.36 -7.33
CA VAL A 547 0.99 -15.87 -7.24
C VAL A 547 0.60 -15.65 -5.79
N ILE A 548 0.05 -14.47 -5.50
CA ILE A 548 -0.66 -14.13 -4.26
C ILE A 548 -2.14 -14.02 -4.60
N ASP A 549 -3.00 -14.63 -3.78
CA ASP A 549 -4.45 -14.46 -3.84
C ASP A 549 -4.97 -14.36 -2.40
N THR A 550 -5.39 -13.16 -2.01
CA THR A 550 -5.89 -12.93 -0.65
C THR A 550 -7.20 -12.18 -0.68
N ASP A 551 -8.14 -12.66 0.13
CA ASP A 551 -9.44 -12.03 0.36
C ASP A 551 -9.62 -11.79 1.85
N ARG A 552 -10.04 -10.59 2.19
CA ARG A 552 -10.32 -10.13 3.55
C ARG A 552 -11.71 -9.55 3.60
N ASN A 553 -12.53 -10.01 4.53
CA ASN A 553 -13.87 -9.48 4.76
C ASN A 553 -14.13 -9.23 6.25
N GLY A 554 -15.01 -8.30 6.53
CA GLY A 554 -15.37 -8.01 7.91
C GLY A 554 -16.59 -7.10 8.03
N THR A 555 -17.19 -7.16 9.22
CA THR A 555 -18.23 -6.23 9.65
C THR A 555 -17.89 -5.66 11.01
N ALA A 556 -18.23 -4.41 11.24
CA ALA A 556 -17.98 -3.79 12.53
C ALA A 556 -19.03 -2.74 12.87
N ASN A 557 -19.19 -2.49 14.15
CA ASN A 557 -19.92 -1.36 14.67
C ASN A 557 -19.06 -0.56 15.64
N TYR A 558 -19.39 0.72 15.75
CA TYR A 558 -18.72 1.64 16.65
C TYR A 558 -19.75 2.63 17.21
N SER A 559 -19.67 2.92 18.49
CA SER A 559 -20.51 3.91 19.14
C SER A 559 -19.64 4.83 19.99
N ARG A 560 -19.97 6.13 19.96
CA ARG A 560 -19.28 7.17 20.70
C ARG A 560 -20.28 8.10 21.35
N TYR A 561 -20.08 8.39 22.63
CA TYR A 561 -20.81 9.45 23.31
C TYR A 561 -20.26 10.84 22.94
N ALA A 562 -21.11 11.86 22.97
CA ALA A 562 -20.78 13.21 22.51
C ALA A 562 -19.59 13.84 23.26
N ASP A 563 -19.41 13.49 24.52
CA ASP A 563 -18.31 13.98 25.35
C ASP A 563 -16.99 13.21 25.12
N ASN A 564 -16.98 12.23 24.19
CA ASN A 564 -15.86 11.34 23.90
C ASN A 564 -15.34 10.52 25.12
N THR A 565 -16.07 10.45 26.21
CA THR A 565 -15.65 9.76 27.44
C THR A 565 -15.76 8.25 27.31
N VAL A 566 -16.71 7.77 26.52
CA VAL A 566 -16.92 6.34 26.29
C VAL A 566 -17.05 6.07 24.79
N THR A 567 -16.27 5.11 24.34
CA THR A 567 -16.40 4.52 23.01
C THR A 567 -16.56 3.02 23.16
N THR A 568 -17.45 2.43 22.38
CA THR A 568 -17.66 0.99 22.34
C THR A 568 -17.69 0.54 20.88
N GLY A 569 -17.31 -0.69 20.62
CA GLY A 569 -17.37 -1.25 19.27
C GLY A 569 -17.09 -2.74 19.30
N ALA A 570 -17.58 -3.42 18.29
CA ALA A 570 -17.35 -4.83 18.05
C ALA A 570 -17.09 -5.03 16.55
N GLY A 571 -16.26 -6.00 16.22
CA GLY A 571 -15.96 -6.34 14.83
C GLY A 571 -15.65 -7.81 14.67
N ALA A 572 -15.94 -8.32 13.50
CA ALA A 572 -15.53 -9.64 13.02
C ALA A 572 -14.75 -9.44 11.72
N THR A 573 -13.63 -10.13 11.60
CA THR A 573 -12.77 -10.08 10.40
C THR A 573 -12.27 -11.46 10.08
N ASN A 574 -12.32 -11.82 8.81
CA ASN A 574 -11.76 -13.05 8.27
C ASN A 574 -10.81 -12.71 7.14
N GLN A 575 -9.71 -13.45 7.02
CA GLN A 575 -8.80 -13.35 5.89
C GLN A 575 -8.36 -14.75 5.45
N ILE A 576 -8.36 -14.96 4.15
CA ILE A 576 -7.73 -16.11 3.50
C ILE A 576 -6.58 -15.58 2.67
N PHE A 577 -5.43 -16.22 2.80
CA PHE A 577 -4.22 -15.87 2.06
C PHE A 577 -3.64 -17.14 1.42
N TYR A 578 -3.40 -17.07 0.14
CA TYR A 578 -2.77 -18.11 -0.66
C TYR A 578 -1.51 -17.53 -1.32
N PHE A 579 -0.41 -18.25 -1.22
CA PHE A 579 0.81 -17.99 -1.97
C PHE A 579 1.26 -19.26 -2.68
N GLY A 580 1.59 -19.15 -3.96
CA GLY A 580 1.99 -20.30 -4.78
C GLY A 580 3.08 -19.99 -5.78
N GLY A 581 3.88 -21.02 -6.11
CA GLY A 581 4.88 -20.98 -7.17
C GLY A 581 4.30 -21.36 -8.52
N LEU A 582 4.67 -20.63 -9.57
CA LEU A 582 4.25 -20.87 -10.95
C LEU A 582 5.32 -21.65 -11.72
N THR A 583 4.91 -22.53 -12.62
CA THR A 583 5.79 -23.24 -13.56
C THR A 583 5.33 -23.02 -15.00
N GLY A 584 6.26 -22.75 -15.92
CA GLY A 584 5.95 -22.52 -17.34
C GLY A 584 5.31 -21.17 -17.61
N ASP A 585 4.53 -21.07 -18.68
CA ASP A 585 3.84 -19.83 -19.09
C ASP A 585 2.53 -19.67 -18.31
N GLY A 586 2.61 -19.57 -16.97
CA GLY A 586 1.43 -19.36 -16.11
C GLY A 586 0.55 -18.22 -16.65
N THR A 587 -0.75 -18.32 -16.42
CA THR A 587 -1.69 -17.25 -16.71
C THR A 587 -2.31 -16.79 -15.39
N TYR A 588 -2.82 -15.59 -15.35
CA TYR A 588 -3.50 -15.00 -14.19
C TYR A 588 -4.56 -15.92 -13.52
N GLU A 589 -5.14 -16.85 -14.29
CA GLU A 589 -6.13 -17.81 -13.79
C GLU A 589 -5.55 -19.19 -13.43
N THR A 590 -4.24 -19.39 -13.63
CA THR A 590 -3.59 -20.67 -13.35
C THR A 590 -3.20 -20.72 -11.88
N PRO A 591 -3.80 -21.59 -11.04
CA PRO A 591 -3.34 -21.77 -9.67
C PRO A 591 -1.91 -22.33 -9.70
N GLY A 592 -1.02 -21.70 -8.92
CA GLY A 592 0.33 -22.19 -8.69
C GLY A 592 0.34 -23.44 -7.78
N THR A 593 1.53 -23.99 -7.55
CA THR A 593 1.72 -24.95 -6.46
C THR A 593 1.64 -24.20 -5.13
N GLU A 594 0.73 -24.62 -4.23
CA GLU A 594 0.61 -24.01 -2.90
C GLU A 594 1.92 -24.13 -2.11
N LEU A 595 2.43 -23.01 -1.68
CA LEU A 595 3.65 -22.90 -0.87
C LEU A 595 3.34 -22.37 0.54
N TYR A 596 2.38 -21.45 0.63
CA TYR A 596 1.88 -20.93 1.89
C TYR A 596 0.37 -20.72 1.81
N PHE A 597 -0.31 -21.10 2.87
CA PHE A 597 -1.74 -20.86 3.03
C PHE A 597 -2.04 -20.47 4.47
N ARG A 598 -2.88 -19.44 4.66
CA ARG A 598 -3.43 -19.11 5.98
C ARG A 598 -4.88 -18.72 5.87
N SER A 599 -5.69 -19.26 6.78
CA SER A 599 -7.08 -18.87 6.98
C SER A 599 -7.27 -18.48 8.43
N VAL A 600 -7.56 -17.20 8.69
CA VAL A 600 -7.64 -16.68 10.05
C VAL A 600 -8.90 -15.86 10.24
N SER A 601 -9.53 -16.03 11.39
CA SER A 601 -10.76 -15.34 11.80
C SER A 601 -10.59 -14.71 13.17
N ALA A 602 -11.09 -13.49 13.30
CA ALA A 602 -11.06 -12.74 14.55
C ALA A 602 -12.43 -12.16 14.90
N TYR A 603 -12.73 -12.13 16.19
CA TYR A 603 -13.93 -11.52 16.73
C TYR A 603 -13.57 -10.72 17.99
N ASN A 604 -13.98 -9.46 18.05
CA ASN A 604 -13.75 -8.57 19.21
C ASN A 604 -12.31 -8.60 19.74
N ASN A 605 -11.36 -8.34 18.87
CA ASN A 605 -9.91 -8.31 19.13
C ASN A 605 -9.30 -9.68 19.51
N THR A 606 -9.99 -10.78 19.29
CA THR A 606 -9.49 -12.13 19.61
C THR A 606 -9.49 -12.98 18.36
N VAL A 607 -8.38 -13.65 18.08
CA VAL A 607 -8.34 -14.70 17.06
C VAL A 607 -9.20 -15.85 17.55
N VAL A 608 -10.18 -16.27 16.76
CA VAL A 608 -11.13 -17.35 17.09
C VAL A 608 -10.89 -18.62 16.27
N ALA A 609 -10.22 -18.49 15.13
CA ALA A 609 -9.73 -19.61 14.33
C ALA A 609 -8.48 -19.17 13.57
N ASP A 610 -7.48 -20.04 13.47
CA ASP A 610 -6.25 -19.83 12.71
C ASP A 610 -5.72 -21.16 12.20
N TYR A 611 -5.71 -21.31 10.88
CA TYR A 611 -5.16 -22.46 10.19
C TYR A 611 -4.07 -22.01 9.23
N GLU A 612 -2.86 -22.51 9.42
CA GLU A 612 -1.68 -22.07 8.67
C GLU A 612 -0.87 -23.26 8.17
N VAL A 613 -0.50 -23.23 6.90
CA VAL A 613 0.30 -24.24 6.22
C VAL A 613 1.50 -23.58 5.56
N VAL A 614 2.69 -24.12 5.79
CA VAL A 614 3.94 -23.69 5.16
C VAL A 614 4.58 -24.90 4.47
N ALA A 615 4.81 -24.83 3.18
CA ALA A 615 5.41 -25.90 2.36
C ALA A 615 4.72 -27.28 2.56
N GLY A 616 3.39 -27.30 2.74
CA GLY A 616 2.60 -28.51 2.98
C GLY A 616 2.57 -29.00 4.43
N GLU A 617 3.28 -28.35 5.36
CA GLU A 617 3.29 -28.68 6.79
C GLU A 617 2.33 -27.74 7.54
N VAL A 618 1.43 -28.30 8.35
CA VAL A 618 0.53 -27.52 9.20
C VAL A 618 1.32 -26.96 10.39
N VAL A 619 1.40 -25.64 10.50
CA VAL A 619 2.14 -24.95 11.57
C VAL A 619 1.21 -24.36 12.63
N SER A 620 -0.04 -24.06 12.30
CA SER A 620 -1.09 -23.66 13.24
C SER A 620 -2.42 -24.33 12.87
N ASP A 621 -3.14 -24.81 13.87
CA ASP A 621 -4.51 -25.30 13.76
C ASP A 621 -5.23 -25.07 15.11
N THR A 622 -5.91 -23.91 15.19
CA THR A 622 -6.74 -23.51 16.33
C THR A 622 -8.19 -23.33 15.90
N SER A 623 -8.75 -24.36 15.28
CA SER A 623 -10.16 -24.41 14.82
C SER A 623 -11.16 -24.57 15.96
#